data_74b109f10fc54b93c7df67e0f6b0333e
#
_entry.id   74b109f10fc54b93c7df67e0f6b0333e
#
_cell.length_a   1.000
_cell.length_b   1.000
_cell.length_c   1.000
_cell.angle_alpha   90.00
_cell.angle_beta   90.00
_cell.angle_gamma   90.00
#
_symmetry.space_group_name_H-M   'P 1'
#
loop_
_entity.id
_entity.type
_entity.pdbx_description
1 polymer ?
#
loop_
_entity_poly.entity_id
_entity_poly.type
_entity_poly.pdbx_seq_one_letter_code
_entity_poly.pdbx_strand_id
1 'polypeptide(L)'
;MNRRRYLTLAGTGVVGALAGCGGGSGGESGQSVDDHPATAGLEGLPRRGELGGHVVLTFEDPSCSRCAAFHENTVPKIRSNIVDPGDGAYVVRTYPVVYDWGKPATQALESTYARSGDAFWSLLDHYFTQQSQFDADNVLDRTETFLAGLPDIDAGAVVADARNEAHDDAVQANITAAEDAGLGETTPVVLLFRDGEFATKANGSVSYDLIAETLGVN
;
A
#
# COMPACT_ATOMS: atom_id res chain seq x y z
N MET A 1 -5.35 25.54 76.72
CA MET A 1 -3.92 25.27 77.05
C MET A 1 -3.26 24.83 75.76
N ASN A 2 -2.58 25.75 75.06
CA ASN A 2 -1.12 25.70 74.82
C ASN A 2 -0.67 24.45 74.05
N ARG A 3 0.02 24.48 72.93
CA ARG A 3 1.02 25.32 72.22
C ARG A 3 1.26 24.76 70.86
N ARG A 4 1.21 25.53 69.78
CA ARG A 4 2.39 26.04 69.04
C ARG A 4 3.46 24.98 68.66
N ARG A 5 3.69 24.74 67.36
CA ARG A 5 4.92 25.16 66.64
C ARG A 5 5.02 24.50 65.23
N TYR A 6 5.09 25.37 64.29
CA TYR A 6 6.10 25.71 63.24
C TYR A 6 6.32 24.75 62.10
N LEU A 7 5.88 25.15 60.93
CA LEU A 7 6.64 25.55 59.73
C LEU A 7 7.89 24.74 59.45
N THR A 8 7.87 24.08 58.28
CA THR A 8 8.95 24.22 57.29
C THR A 8 8.41 24.10 55.88
N LEU A 9 8.62 25.17 55.09
CA LEU A 9 8.54 25.20 53.64
C LEU A 9 9.68 24.33 53.06
N ALA A 10 9.38 23.51 52.09
CA ALA A 10 10.33 23.14 51.05
C ALA A 10 9.55 23.06 49.74
N GLY A 11 9.74 24.07 48.92
CA GLY A 11 9.27 24.10 47.55
C GLY A 11 10.11 23.17 46.72
N THR A 12 9.47 22.46 45.82
CA THR A 12 10.14 21.91 44.65
C THR A 12 9.15 21.87 43.47
N GLY A 13 9.61 22.36 42.38
CA GLY A 13 8.98 22.75 41.14
C GLY A 13 8.01 21.77 40.55
N VAL A 14 6.90 22.32 40.12
CA VAL A 14 6.00 21.73 39.14
C VAL A 14 6.67 21.90 37.80
N VAL A 15 7.26 20.79 37.27
CA VAL A 15 7.59 20.69 35.85
C VAL A 15 6.27 20.40 35.16
N GLY A 16 5.69 21.41 34.54
CA GLY A 16 4.55 21.28 33.67
C GLY A 16 4.90 20.44 32.45
N ALA A 17 4.44 19.20 32.40
CA ALA A 17 4.35 18.45 31.18
C ALA A 17 3.23 19.07 30.34
N LEU A 18 3.58 19.85 29.33
CA LEU A 18 2.70 20.25 28.26
C LEU A 18 2.42 18.99 27.43
N ALA A 19 1.33 18.29 27.74
CA ALA A 19 0.75 17.33 26.82
C ALA A 19 0.24 18.10 25.61
N GLY A 20 1.06 18.20 24.58
CA GLY A 20 0.65 18.66 23.26
C GLY A 20 -0.23 17.60 22.63
N CYS A 21 -1.56 17.79 22.69
CA CYS A 21 -2.48 17.14 21.76
C CYS A 21 -2.25 17.72 20.38
N GLY A 22 -1.34 17.11 19.62
CA GLY A 22 -1.22 17.27 18.18
C GLY A 22 -1.85 16.07 17.51
N GLY A 23 -3.13 16.14 17.16
CA GLY A 23 -3.74 15.19 16.25
C GLY A 23 -3.13 15.39 14.86
N GLY A 24 -2.29 14.46 14.44
CA GLY A 24 -1.73 14.34 13.09
C GLY A 24 -1.61 12.85 12.81
N SER A 25 -2.59 12.30 12.12
CA SER A 25 -2.54 10.97 11.53
C SER A 25 -1.56 10.97 10.37
N GLY A 26 -0.31 10.78 10.64
CA GLY A 26 0.76 10.51 9.70
C GLY A 26 1.76 9.66 10.45
N GLY A 27 2.16 8.52 9.88
CA GLY A 27 3.23 7.70 10.45
C GLY A 27 4.40 8.63 10.80
N GLU A 28 4.88 8.54 12.02
CA GLU A 28 6.03 9.34 12.45
C GLU A 28 7.26 8.83 11.68
N SER A 29 7.99 9.73 11.01
CA SER A 29 9.26 9.38 10.37
C SER A 29 10.18 8.66 11.36
N GLY A 30 10.79 7.54 10.92
CA GLY A 30 11.59 6.66 11.76
C GLY A 30 10.84 5.49 12.40
N GLN A 31 9.54 5.31 12.10
CA GLN A 31 8.83 4.07 12.47
C GLN A 31 9.34 2.90 11.61
N SER A 32 9.65 1.76 12.26
CA SER A 32 10.10 0.57 11.55
C SER A 32 9.06 0.09 10.52
N VAL A 33 9.54 -0.43 9.40
CA VAL A 33 8.70 -1.09 8.40
C VAL A 33 7.87 -2.22 9.01
N ASP A 34 8.39 -2.92 10.00
CA ASP A 34 7.70 -4.04 10.66
C ASP A 34 6.55 -3.58 11.58
N ASP A 35 6.60 -2.35 12.08
CA ASP A 35 5.64 -1.81 13.04
C ASP A 35 4.63 -0.83 12.39
N HIS A 36 4.84 -0.43 11.15
CA HIS A 36 3.97 0.53 10.48
C HIS A 36 2.63 -0.11 10.07
N PRO A 37 1.45 0.49 10.36
CA PRO A 37 0.14 -0.12 10.07
C PRO A 37 -0.04 -0.51 8.59
N ALA A 38 0.46 0.32 7.66
CA ALA A 38 0.37 0.05 6.23
C ALA A 38 1.11 -1.21 5.79
N THR A 39 2.06 -1.71 6.58
CA THR A 39 2.88 -2.90 6.26
C THR A 39 2.41 -4.17 6.93
N ALA A 40 1.26 -4.16 7.60
CA ALA A 40 0.69 -5.36 8.21
C ALA A 40 0.65 -6.52 7.20
N GLY A 41 1.31 -7.65 7.51
CA GLY A 41 1.38 -8.81 6.60
C GLY A 41 2.25 -8.60 5.35
N LEU A 42 3.21 -7.68 5.37
CA LEU A 42 4.06 -7.27 4.24
C LEU A 42 4.68 -8.45 3.46
N GLU A 43 5.12 -9.48 4.18
CA GLU A 43 5.76 -10.66 3.56
C GLU A 43 4.82 -11.45 2.63
N GLY A 44 3.52 -11.40 2.87
CA GLY A 44 2.49 -12.07 2.08
C GLY A 44 1.96 -11.25 0.90
N LEU A 45 2.39 -9.99 0.74
CA LEU A 45 1.88 -9.10 -0.30
C LEU A 45 2.55 -9.30 -1.66
N PRO A 46 1.84 -8.99 -2.76
CA PRO A 46 2.45 -8.94 -4.08
C PRO A 46 3.65 -7.99 -4.11
N ARG A 47 4.82 -8.53 -4.46
CA ARG A 47 6.04 -7.72 -4.53
C ARG A 47 6.96 -8.13 -5.67
N ARG A 48 7.78 -7.18 -6.08
CA ARG A 48 8.98 -7.36 -6.91
C ARG A 48 10.19 -6.93 -6.11
N GLY A 49 11.26 -7.71 -6.12
CA GLY A 49 12.46 -7.50 -5.29
C GLY A 49 12.34 -8.13 -3.90
N GLU A 50 13.40 -7.96 -3.11
CA GLU A 50 13.54 -8.54 -1.78
C GLU A 50 13.33 -7.48 -0.69
N LEU A 51 12.65 -7.89 0.39
CA LEU A 51 12.55 -7.08 1.60
C LEU A 51 13.89 -7.08 2.32
N GLY A 52 14.29 -5.97 2.91
CA GLY A 52 15.56 -5.85 3.65
C GLY A 52 16.40 -4.64 3.28
N GLY A 53 15.99 -3.91 2.23
CA GLY A 53 16.53 -2.61 1.84
C GLY A 53 15.44 -1.55 1.87
N HIS A 54 15.35 -0.78 0.80
CA HIS A 54 14.26 0.17 0.62
C HIS A 54 12.93 -0.54 0.31
N VAL A 55 11.82 0.03 0.74
CA VAL A 55 10.48 -0.45 0.35
C VAL A 55 9.67 0.70 -0.23
N VAL A 56 9.19 0.51 -1.44
CA VAL A 56 8.17 1.35 -2.07
C VAL A 56 6.85 0.59 -1.98
N LEU A 57 6.02 0.93 -0.99
CA LEU A 57 4.70 0.33 -0.79
C LEU A 57 3.63 1.24 -1.38
N THR A 58 2.76 0.67 -2.21
CA THR A 58 1.67 1.41 -2.81
C THR A 58 0.30 0.83 -2.48
N PHE A 59 -0.68 1.72 -2.31
CA PHE A 59 -2.10 1.36 -2.28
C PHE A 59 -2.72 1.81 -3.59
N GLU A 60 -3.22 0.87 -4.37
CA GLU A 60 -3.64 1.11 -5.74
C GLU A 60 -5.00 0.50 -6.04
N ASP A 61 -5.79 1.24 -6.82
CA ASP A 61 -7.06 0.78 -7.36
C ASP A 61 -6.88 0.49 -8.86
N PRO A 62 -7.19 -0.73 -9.33
CA PRO A 62 -7.15 -1.04 -10.77
C PRO A 62 -7.94 -0.05 -11.64
N SER A 63 -8.99 0.54 -11.07
CA SER A 63 -9.85 1.49 -11.77
C SER A 63 -9.35 2.94 -11.76
N CYS A 64 -8.33 3.25 -10.97
CA CYS A 64 -7.84 4.62 -10.80
C CYS A 64 -6.91 5.07 -11.93
N SER A 65 -7.28 6.12 -12.66
CA SER A 65 -6.44 6.66 -13.75
C SER A 65 -5.10 7.23 -13.27
N ARG A 66 -5.00 7.71 -12.03
CA ARG A 66 -3.73 8.16 -11.45
C ARG A 66 -2.82 6.98 -11.13
N CYS A 67 -3.37 5.82 -10.76
CA CYS A 67 -2.60 4.59 -10.59
C CYS A 67 -2.06 4.12 -11.94
N ALA A 68 -2.87 4.13 -13.00
CA ALA A 68 -2.38 3.83 -14.35
C ALA A 68 -1.23 4.76 -14.77
N ALA A 69 -1.36 6.07 -14.53
CA ALA A 69 -0.29 7.03 -14.83
C ALA A 69 0.98 6.77 -13.99
N PHE A 70 0.85 6.34 -12.74
CA PHE A 70 1.98 5.94 -11.90
C PHE A 70 2.67 4.69 -12.45
N HIS A 71 1.90 3.69 -12.84
CA HIS A 71 2.40 2.46 -13.48
C HIS A 71 3.10 2.73 -14.80
N GLU A 72 2.58 3.63 -15.63
CA GLU A 72 3.19 3.98 -16.91
C GLU A 72 4.52 4.74 -16.76
N ASN A 73 4.57 5.71 -15.85
CA ASN A 73 5.64 6.71 -15.82
C ASN A 73 6.67 6.49 -14.71
N THR A 74 6.31 5.83 -13.62
CA THR A 74 7.15 5.72 -12.41
C THR A 74 7.58 4.29 -12.10
N VAL A 75 6.66 3.32 -12.13
CA VAL A 75 6.97 1.92 -11.78
C VAL A 75 8.10 1.31 -12.62
N PRO A 76 8.24 1.57 -13.94
CA PRO A 76 9.37 1.05 -14.71
C PRO A 76 10.72 1.52 -14.18
N LYS A 77 10.80 2.75 -13.68
CA LYS A 77 12.03 3.31 -13.10
C LYS A 77 12.30 2.76 -11.71
N ILE A 78 11.25 2.52 -10.89
CA ILE A 78 11.39 1.81 -9.61
C ILE A 78 11.98 0.43 -9.85
N ARG A 79 11.48 -0.30 -10.85
CA ARG A 79 11.99 -1.62 -11.21
C ARG A 79 13.46 -1.56 -11.62
N SER A 80 13.80 -0.74 -12.60
CA SER A 80 15.16 -0.70 -13.15
C SER A 80 16.21 -0.17 -12.18
N ASN A 81 15.85 0.72 -11.24
CA ASN A 81 16.82 1.43 -10.42
C ASN A 81 16.80 1.05 -8.93
N ILE A 82 15.78 0.31 -8.48
CA ILE A 82 15.66 -0.13 -7.07
C ILE A 82 15.53 -1.65 -6.99
N VAL A 83 14.61 -2.23 -7.78
CA VAL A 83 14.30 -3.66 -7.70
C VAL A 83 15.37 -4.51 -8.39
N ASP A 84 15.68 -4.22 -9.65
CA ASP A 84 16.61 -5.02 -10.47
C ASP A 84 18.06 -4.97 -9.92
N PRO A 85 18.57 -3.84 -9.36
CA PRO A 85 19.84 -3.82 -8.65
C PRO A 85 19.86 -4.59 -7.32
N GLY A 86 18.68 -4.84 -6.73
CA GLY A 86 18.55 -5.51 -5.43
C GLY A 86 18.58 -4.57 -4.23
N ASP A 87 18.39 -3.26 -4.46
CA ASP A 87 18.42 -2.24 -3.40
C ASP A 87 17.13 -2.18 -2.58
N GLY A 88 16.05 -2.85 -3.05
CA GLY A 88 14.78 -2.87 -2.34
C GLY A 88 13.65 -3.57 -3.07
N ALA A 89 12.45 -3.37 -2.55
CA ALA A 89 11.21 -3.96 -3.05
C ALA A 89 10.17 -2.91 -3.47
N TYR A 90 9.42 -3.24 -4.51
CA TYR A 90 8.16 -2.60 -4.87
C TYR A 90 7.02 -3.52 -4.47
N VAL A 91 6.12 -3.04 -3.62
CA VAL A 91 5.02 -3.81 -3.01
C VAL A 91 3.69 -3.13 -3.31
N VAL A 92 2.68 -3.90 -3.68
CA VAL A 92 1.34 -3.39 -3.99
C VAL A 92 0.31 -3.96 -3.04
N ARG A 93 -0.55 -3.06 -2.52
CA ARG A 93 -1.83 -3.38 -1.91
C ARG A 93 -2.95 -2.93 -2.84
N THR A 94 -3.86 -3.83 -3.14
CA THR A 94 -5.08 -3.48 -3.87
C THR A 94 -6.04 -2.74 -2.94
N TYR A 95 -6.57 -1.59 -3.40
CA TYR A 95 -7.43 -0.73 -2.59
C TYR A 95 -8.56 -0.11 -3.45
N PRO A 96 -9.71 -0.80 -3.61
CA PRO A 96 -10.77 -0.45 -4.56
C PRO A 96 -11.69 0.65 -4.01
N VAL A 97 -11.37 1.91 -4.28
CA VAL A 97 -12.11 3.08 -3.74
C VAL A 97 -12.58 4.08 -4.80
N VAL A 98 -12.33 3.82 -6.11
CA VAL A 98 -12.57 4.84 -7.16
C VAL A 98 -13.82 4.54 -7.99
N TYR A 99 -13.87 3.44 -8.72
CA TYR A 99 -15.00 3.08 -9.56
C TYR A 99 -15.52 1.68 -9.23
N ASP A 100 -16.80 1.43 -9.52
CA ASP A 100 -17.51 0.20 -9.18
C ASP A 100 -16.82 -1.06 -9.72
N TRP A 101 -16.13 -1.00 -10.86
CA TRP A 101 -15.41 -2.14 -11.40
C TRP A 101 -14.07 -2.45 -10.67
N GLY A 102 -13.59 -1.51 -9.85
CA GLY A 102 -12.38 -1.71 -9.05
C GLY A 102 -12.50 -2.87 -8.07
N LYS A 103 -13.67 -3.02 -7.41
CA LYS A 103 -13.86 -4.11 -6.43
C LYS A 103 -13.79 -5.51 -7.05
N PRO A 104 -14.55 -5.87 -8.10
CA PRO A 104 -14.42 -7.18 -8.74
C PRO A 104 -13.04 -7.40 -9.39
N ALA A 105 -12.40 -6.34 -9.92
CA ALA A 105 -11.03 -6.45 -10.41
C ALA A 105 -10.04 -6.78 -9.28
N THR A 106 -10.19 -6.16 -8.10
CA THR A 106 -9.37 -6.45 -6.92
C THR A 106 -9.55 -7.88 -6.45
N GLN A 107 -10.79 -8.39 -6.36
CA GLN A 107 -11.05 -9.79 -6.04
C GLN A 107 -10.37 -10.75 -7.03
N ALA A 108 -10.38 -10.42 -8.33
CA ALA A 108 -9.69 -11.21 -9.35
C ALA A 108 -8.16 -11.13 -9.20
N LEU A 109 -7.60 -9.98 -8.83
CA LEU A 109 -6.18 -9.82 -8.54
C LEU A 109 -5.74 -10.68 -7.35
N GLU A 110 -6.47 -10.65 -6.24
CA GLU A 110 -6.16 -11.46 -5.06
C GLU A 110 -6.26 -12.96 -5.37
N SER A 111 -7.30 -13.39 -6.09
CA SER A 111 -7.44 -14.77 -6.55
C SER A 111 -6.30 -15.19 -7.50
N THR A 112 -5.86 -14.29 -8.37
CA THR A 112 -4.72 -14.53 -9.26
C THR A 112 -3.43 -14.66 -8.49
N TYR A 113 -3.18 -13.75 -7.52
CA TYR A 113 -1.98 -13.77 -6.68
C TYR A 113 -1.85 -15.05 -5.88
N ALA A 114 -2.95 -15.55 -5.31
CA ALA A 114 -2.98 -16.82 -4.58
C ALA A 114 -2.56 -18.04 -5.43
N ARG A 115 -2.55 -17.90 -6.76
CA ARG A 115 -2.16 -18.96 -7.71
C ARG A 115 -0.82 -18.71 -8.37
N SER A 116 -0.56 -17.47 -8.77
CA SER A 116 0.65 -17.09 -9.51
C SER A 116 0.96 -15.60 -9.35
N GLY A 117 2.12 -15.31 -8.75
CA GLY A 117 2.61 -13.94 -8.65
C GLY A 117 2.88 -13.31 -10.02
N ASP A 118 3.39 -14.08 -11.01
CA ASP A 118 3.65 -13.55 -12.35
C ASP A 118 2.35 -13.21 -13.10
N ALA A 119 1.32 -14.06 -12.94
CA ALA A 119 0.00 -13.78 -13.50
C ALA A 119 -0.65 -12.56 -12.84
N PHE A 120 -0.47 -12.36 -11.53
CA PHE A 120 -0.92 -11.16 -10.82
C PHE A 120 -0.36 -9.88 -11.46
N TRP A 121 0.96 -9.82 -11.67
CA TRP A 121 1.59 -8.64 -12.28
C TRP A 121 1.13 -8.43 -13.72
N SER A 122 0.95 -9.51 -14.47
CA SER A 122 0.44 -9.44 -15.84
C SER A 122 -1.00 -8.91 -15.88
N LEU A 123 -1.85 -9.36 -14.96
CA LEU A 123 -3.24 -8.88 -14.85
C LEU A 123 -3.32 -7.43 -14.38
N LEU A 124 -2.49 -7.04 -13.41
CA LEU A 124 -2.42 -5.66 -12.93
C LEU A 124 -2.00 -4.70 -14.05
N ASP A 125 -0.95 -5.04 -14.81
CA ASP A 125 -0.50 -4.28 -15.98
C ASP A 125 -1.60 -4.21 -17.05
N HIS A 126 -2.35 -5.30 -17.27
CA HIS A 126 -3.46 -5.34 -18.21
C HIS A 126 -4.58 -4.38 -17.79
N TYR A 127 -4.98 -4.37 -16.53
CA TYR A 127 -5.98 -3.44 -16.03
C TYR A 127 -5.55 -1.99 -16.24
N PHE A 128 -4.33 -1.61 -15.91
CA PHE A 128 -3.87 -0.23 -16.06
C PHE A 128 -3.71 0.20 -17.53
N THR A 129 -3.22 -0.68 -18.38
CA THR A 129 -3.02 -0.35 -19.80
C THR A 129 -4.31 -0.31 -20.62
N GLN A 130 -5.35 -1.01 -20.16
CA GLN A 130 -6.62 -1.13 -20.87
C GLN A 130 -7.80 -0.53 -20.10
N GLN A 131 -7.56 0.34 -19.12
CA GLN A 131 -8.57 0.89 -18.20
C GLN A 131 -9.86 1.34 -18.89
N SER A 132 -9.74 2.02 -20.02
CA SER A 132 -10.90 2.56 -20.76
C SER A 132 -11.84 1.49 -21.35
N GLN A 133 -11.45 0.24 -21.29
CA GLN A 133 -12.25 -0.88 -21.81
C GLN A 133 -13.05 -1.60 -20.72
N PHE A 134 -12.83 -1.25 -19.44
CA PHE A 134 -13.47 -1.91 -18.32
C PHE A 134 -14.62 -1.09 -17.75
N ASP A 135 -15.67 -1.80 -17.36
CA ASP A 135 -16.78 -1.35 -16.56
C ASP A 135 -17.25 -2.48 -15.63
N ALA A 136 -18.22 -2.19 -14.76
CA ALA A 136 -18.73 -3.17 -13.79
C ALA A 136 -19.39 -4.40 -14.44
N ASP A 137 -19.93 -4.26 -15.64
CA ASP A 137 -20.65 -5.33 -16.34
C ASP A 137 -19.70 -6.29 -17.06
N ASN A 138 -18.51 -5.81 -17.49
CA ASN A 138 -17.63 -6.55 -18.37
C ASN A 138 -16.29 -6.97 -17.77
N VAL A 139 -15.89 -6.40 -16.61
CA VAL A 139 -14.53 -6.56 -16.08
C VAL A 139 -14.15 -8.03 -15.86
N LEU A 140 -15.03 -8.85 -15.30
CA LEU A 140 -14.72 -10.25 -15.03
C LEU A 140 -14.64 -11.10 -16.30
N ASP A 141 -15.49 -10.87 -17.29
CA ASP A 141 -15.46 -11.59 -18.56
C ASP A 141 -14.20 -11.23 -19.37
N ARG A 142 -13.76 -9.97 -19.33
CA ARG A 142 -12.49 -9.53 -19.91
C ARG A 142 -11.28 -10.09 -19.16
N THR A 143 -11.37 -10.17 -17.83
CA THR A 143 -10.35 -10.82 -17.00
C THR A 143 -10.17 -12.29 -17.37
N GLU A 144 -11.27 -13.03 -17.48
CA GLU A 144 -11.22 -14.44 -17.90
C GLU A 144 -10.58 -14.61 -19.29
N THR A 145 -10.98 -13.75 -20.24
CA THR A 145 -10.41 -13.75 -21.60
C THR A 145 -8.90 -13.50 -21.59
N PHE A 146 -8.44 -12.53 -20.79
CA PHE A 146 -7.02 -12.21 -20.67
C PHE A 146 -6.23 -13.34 -20.02
N LEU A 147 -6.69 -13.82 -18.85
CA LEU A 147 -6.01 -14.87 -18.10
C LEU A 147 -5.97 -16.20 -18.86
N ALA A 148 -6.98 -16.53 -19.66
CA ALA A 148 -6.98 -17.73 -20.51
C ALA A 148 -5.85 -17.74 -21.56
N GLY A 149 -5.25 -16.58 -21.86
CA GLY A 149 -4.06 -16.44 -22.70
C GLY A 149 -2.73 -16.62 -21.98
N LEU A 150 -2.73 -16.67 -20.63
CA LEU A 150 -1.52 -16.87 -19.82
C LEU A 150 -1.28 -18.37 -19.56
N PRO A 151 0.00 -18.79 -19.47
CA PRO A 151 0.30 -20.16 -19.07
C PRO A 151 -0.02 -20.40 -17.59
N ASP A 152 -0.34 -21.63 -17.26
CA ASP A 152 -0.41 -22.17 -15.90
C ASP A 152 -1.37 -21.45 -14.94
N ILE A 153 -2.42 -20.78 -15.48
CA ILE A 153 -3.48 -20.13 -14.70
C ILE A 153 -4.86 -20.66 -15.10
N ASP A 154 -5.67 -21.05 -14.13
CA ASP A 154 -7.08 -21.38 -14.34
C ASP A 154 -7.93 -20.10 -14.29
N ALA A 155 -8.15 -19.51 -15.47
CA ALA A 155 -8.90 -18.27 -15.60
C ALA A 155 -10.35 -18.40 -15.09
N GLY A 156 -11.00 -19.54 -15.37
CA GLY A 156 -12.37 -19.80 -14.89
C GLY A 156 -12.45 -19.86 -13.36
N ALA A 157 -11.46 -20.50 -12.70
CA ALA A 157 -11.40 -20.55 -11.26
C ALA A 157 -11.17 -19.17 -10.65
N VAL A 158 -10.28 -18.33 -11.24
CA VAL A 158 -10.06 -16.94 -10.79
C VAL A 158 -11.35 -16.14 -10.83
N VAL A 159 -12.06 -16.18 -11.94
CA VAL A 159 -13.30 -15.41 -12.10
C VAL A 159 -14.44 -15.95 -11.23
N ALA A 160 -14.50 -17.26 -11.02
CA ALA A 160 -15.46 -17.84 -10.07
C ALA A 160 -15.21 -17.36 -8.63
N ASP A 161 -13.94 -17.35 -8.19
CA ASP A 161 -13.55 -16.81 -6.89
C ASP A 161 -13.90 -15.33 -6.77
N ALA A 162 -13.59 -14.53 -7.79
CA ALA A 162 -13.90 -13.10 -7.79
C ALA A 162 -15.40 -12.80 -7.67
N ARG A 163 -16.25 -13.58 -8.39
CA ARG A 163 -17.72 -13.47 -8.30
C ARG A 163 -18.25 -13.86 -6.93
N ASN A 164 -17.60 -14.80 -6.24
CA ASN A 164 -17.98 -15.28 -4.93
C ASN A 164 -17.28 -14.53 -3.79
N GLU A 165 -16.47 -13.53 -4.10
CA GLU A 165 -15.66 -12.78 -3.14
C GLU A 165 -14.80 -13.72 -2.24
N ALA A 166 -14.25 -14.79 -2.82
CA ALA A 166 -13.56 -15.85 -2.09
C ALA A 166 -12.25 -15.36 -1.41
N HIS A 167 -11.74 -14.20 -1.83
CA HIS A 167 -10.55 -13.56 -1.27
C HIS A 167 -10.89 -12.22 -0.56
N ASP A 168 -12.13 -12.04 -0.11
CA ASP A 168 -12.55 -10.80 0.56
C ASP A 168 -11.73 -10.51 1.83
N ASP A 169 -11.29 -11.53 2.55
CA ASP A 169 -10.41 -11.37 3.72
C ASP A 169 -9.10 -10.63 3.35
N ALA A 170 -8.51 -10.92 2.21
CA ALA A 170 -7.30 -10.24 1.73
C ALA A 170 -7.60 -8.78 1.33
N VAL A 171 -8.72 -8.55 0.65
CA VAL A 171 -9.19 -7.21 0.29
C VAL A 171 -9.47 -6.38 1.54
N GLN A 172 -10.16 -6.94 2.53
CA GLN A 172 -10.45 -6.26 3.81
C GLN A 172 -9.18 -5.99 4.60
N ALA A 173 -8.19 -6.88 4.58
CA ALA A 173 -6.89 -6.65 5.21
C ALA A 173 -6.17 -5.44 4.58
N ASN A 174 -6.26 -5.26 3.25
CA ASN A 174 -5.70 -4.09 2.58
C ASN A 174 -6.45 -2.80 2.94
N ILE A 175 -7.77 -2.85 3.03
CA ILE A 175 -8.62 -1.72 3.45
C ILE A 175 -8.29 -1.34 4.90
N THR A 176 -8.25 -2.31 5.81
CA THR A 176 -7.91 -2.08 7.21
C THR A 176 -6.52 -1.46 7.36
N ALA A 177 -5.52 -1.96 6.63
CA ALA A 177 -4.17 -1.39 6.65
C ALA A 177 -4.14 0.08 6.16
N ALA A 178 -4.98 0.45 5.18
CA ALA A 178 -5.13 1.82 4.72
C ALA A 178 -5.80 2.71 5.79
N GLU A 179 -6.85 2.22 6.43
CA GLU A 179 -7.58 2.92 7.51
C GLU A 179 -6.69 3.15 8.73
N ASP A 180 -6.01 2.10 9.21
CA ASP A 180 -5.11 2.16 10.37
C ASP A 180 -3.90 3.09 10.12
N ALA A 181 -3.44 3.17 8.87
CA ALA A 181 -2.39 4.10 8.46
C ALA A 181 -2.91 5.52 8.13
N GLY A 182 -4.20 5.78 8.26
CA GLY A 182 -4.83 7.08 8.00
C GLY A 182 -4.62 7.58 6.57
N LEU A 183 -4.75 6.68 5.56
CA LEU A 183 -4.47 7.04 4.17
C LEU A 183 -5.64 7.75 3.47
N GLY A 184 -6.87 7.60 3.99
CA GLY A 184 -8.09 8.11 3.36
C GLY A 184 -8.45 7.34 2.09
N GLU A 185 -9.58 7.70 1.48
CA GLU A 185 -10.11 7.06 0.26
C GLU A 185 -9.49 7.71 -1.00
N THR A 186 -8.18 7.56 -1.16
CA THR A 186 -7.46 8.10 -2.33
C THR A 186 -6.40 7.12 -2.83
N THR A 187 -6.20 7.07 -4.14
CA THR A 187 -5.18 6.23 -4.79
C THR A 187 -4.51 6.98 -5.95
N PRO A 188 -3.26 6.63 -6.28
CA PRO A 188 -2.38 5.82 -5.46
C PRO A 188 -1.92 6.58 -4.21
N VAL A 189 -1.64 5.85 -3.12
CA VAL A 189 -0.84 6.35 -2.00
C VAL A 189 0.47 5.59 -2.03
N VAL A 190 1.58 6.31 -1.99
CA VAL A 190 2.93 5.75 -2.01
C VAL A 190 3.58 6.00 -0.66
N LEU A 191 3.97 4.93 0.03
CA LEU A 191 4.73 4.98 1.27
C LEU A 191 6.16 4.54 0.98
N LEU A 192 7.12 5.32 1.46
CA LEU A 192 8.53 5.09 1.25
C LEU A 192 9.20 4.72 2.57
N PHE A 193 9.87 3.58 2.58
CA PHE A 193 10.69 3.14 3.70
C PHE A 193 12.14 3.07 3.23
N ARG A 194 13.00 3.79 3.94
CA ARG A 194 14.43 3.85 3.68
C ARG A 194 15.16 3.02 4.70
N ASP A 195 15.90 2.01 4.26
CA ASP A 195 16.67 1.13 5.13
C ASP A 195 15.84 0.54 6.29
N GLY A 196 14.57 0.19 6.00
CA GLY A 196 13.65 -0.39 6.97
C GLY A 196 12.90 0.62 7.86
N GLU A 197 13.09 1.93 7.66
CA GLU A 197 12.41 2.97 8.43
C GLU A 197 11.48 3.81 7.55
N PHE A 198 10.30 4.16 8.06
CA PHE A 198 9.35 5.02 7.36
C PHE A 198 9.96 6.41 7.14
N ALA A 199 10.05 6.79 5.88
CA ALA A 199 10.57 8.08 5.46
C ALA A 199 9.45 9.10 5.19
N THR A 200 8.48 8.73 4.37
CA THR A 200 7.36 9.62 4.02
C THR A 200 6.22 8.87 3.32
N LYS A 201 5.08 9.56 3.21
CA LYS A 201 4.00 9.16 2.29
C LYS A 201 3.67 10.26 1.31
N ALA A 202 3.27 9.89 0.11
CA ALA A 202 2.83 10.81 -0.93
C ALA A 202 1.56 10.30 -1.61
N ASN A 203 0.67 11.23 -2.00
CA ASN A 203 -0.60 10.91 -2.64
C ASN A 203 -0.54 11.24 -4.14
N GLY A 204 -1.15 10.37 -4.95
CA GLY A 204 -1.25 10.53 -6.39
C GLY A 204 -0.04 9.97 -7.15
N SER A 205 -0.02 10.18 -8.46
CA SER A 205 1.07 9.72 -9.33
C SER A 205 2.34 10.53 -9.08
N VAL A 206 3.16 10.08 -8.13
CA VAL A 206 4.44 10.74 -7.79
C VAL A 206 5.53 10.38 -8.79
N SER A 207 6.46 11.30 -9.02
CA SER A 207 7.60 11.05 -9.92
C SER A 207 8.63 10.12 -9.30
N TYR A 208 9.39 9.42 -10.15
CA TYR A 208 10.53 8.63 -9.70
C TYR A 208 11.59 9.49 -8.98
N ASP A 209 11.82 10.71 -9.45
CA ASP A 209 12.83 11.60 -8.86
C ASP A 209 12.54 11.91 -7.38
N LEU A 210 11.25 12.10 -7.02
CA LEU A 210 10.84 12.24 -5.61
C LEU A 210 11.16 10.98 -4.80
N ILE A 211 10.88 9.81 -5.36
CA ILE A 211 11.16 8.51 -4.72
C ILE A 211 12.67 8.34 -4.53
N ALA A 212 13.44 8.58 -5.59
CA ALA A 212 14.90 8.45 -5.58
C ALA A 212 15.55 9.39 -4.54
N GLU A 213 15.15 10.66 -4.51
CA GLU A 213 15.64 11.63 -3.53
C GLU A 213 15.32 11.19 -2.09
N THR A 214 14.08 10.73 -1.85
CA THR A 214 13.65 10.30 -0.52
C THR A 214 14.42 9.08 -0.04
N LEU A 215 14.62 8.09 -0.91
CA LEU A 215 15.33 6.85 -0.59
C LEU A 215 16.85 7.00 -0.63
N GLY A 216 17.35 8.07 -1.25
CA GLY A 216 18.79 8.31 -1.42
C GLY A 216 19.43 7.41 -2.48
N VAL A 217 18.65 6.94 -3.46
CA VAL A 217 19.12 6.17 -4.61
C VAL A 217 19.34 7.10 -5.81
N ASN A 218 20.35 6.79 -6.64
CA ASN A 218 20.76 7.63 -7.79
C ASN A 218 20.38 6.99 -9.13
#